data_0849ebb42a5adf3106b0e394b653e44d
#
_entry.id   0849ebb42a5adf3106b0e394b653e44d
#
_cell.length_a   1.000
_cell.length_b   1.000
_cell.length_c   1.000
_cell.angle_alpha   90.00
_cell.angle_beta   90.00
_cell.angle_gamma   90.00
#
_symmetry.space_group_name_H-M   'P 1'
#
loop_
_entity.id
_entity.type
_entity.pdbx_description
1 polymer ?
#
loop_
_entity_poly.entity_id
_entity_poly.type
_entity_poly.pdbx_seq_one_letter_code
_entity_poly.pdbx_strand_id
1 'polypeptide(L)'
;MSTLARLFFRGLFAPLVWFLYRMRRTGLERVPPDGGVLLLSNHVSYIDSFILYLASPRPVRFVVLEKYTTFKTIAWFLRLFGAIPIRPEKAKEAITRTVKALQAGDVVCLFPEGSLTRLGVTAEFKKGFELIARKAGTPVLPVYMDGLWHSIFSFERGRYFKKWPRRLSCPLQIAFGPPIPPDEADVGTVRTAIWEISGEAFAMRRDFDEPLEQALIRALKRRRHRVLFAEYGKGGGRKWSRAFTLGLVTAVARRWLEHSPTTGERIGILLPPGPMPSVIHLGLFLAGKTPVILPPPTCQRETESLAKAIAPLGIRTVITSRAFMPHLIDFWQGDEGAFVDLGAAIPHPGSFMTIFERIRAFVEPTWLTCRRLDLTNRDPAREAVGIVSGPGESADFLSATALFHDARRVVSANFVEPDEVIFTEDHLSSAEGLLLGCWVPALGQGTAVSRTFSMRGSFNTLKKAIVREGVTLIAGSGDFFKEISQPLGIRAVKYGVLFGPVNPQAIAESEKTLELPLARAWSHGGRVVSMSRPDPECPDAATRLAQKGRDPESVGRLLPGFAAKIEGGRIWLNYLTLPGGGEWVAGPKGATIALDGLIYLPQTDPA
;
A
#
# COMPACT_ATOMS: atom_id res chain seq x y z
N MET A 1 3.47 -30.49 28.30
CA MET A 1 3.78 -29.42 29.30
C MET A 1 2.66 -29.39 30.33
N SER A 2 2.97 -29.31 31.62
CA SER A 2 1.93 -29.12 32.64
C SER A 2 1.24 -27.74 32.44
N THR A 3 0.00 -27.62 32.83
CA THR A 3 -0.76 -26.35 32.76
C THR A 3 -0.01 -25.24 33.49
N LEU A 4 0.60 -25.55 34.63
CA LEU A 4 1.42 -24.64 35.43
C LEU A 4 2.64 -24.10 34.66
N ALA A 5 3.38 -24.96 33.95
CA ALA A 5 4.53 -24.53 33.15
C ALA A 5 4.11 -23.63 31.95
N ARG A 6 2.94 -23.86 31.38
CA ARG A 6 2.37 -22.99 30.34
C ARG A 6 1.99 -21.62 30.87
N LEU A 7 1.33 -21.59 32.04
CA LEU A 7 0.95 -20.33 32.69
C LEU A 7 2.20 -19.52 33.08
N PHE A 8 3.21 -20.18 33.67
CA PHE A 8 4.47 -19.53 33.99
C PHE A 8 5.17 -18.95 32.77
N PHE A 9 5.27 -19.72 31.68
CA PHE A 9 5.88 -19.26 30.42
C PHE A 9 5.12 -18.07 29.84
N ARG A 10 3.79 -18.15 29.79
CA ARG A 10 2.96 -17.01 29.31
C ARG A 10 3.12 -15.80 30.23
N GLY A 11 3.09 -15.98 31.54
CA GLY A 11 3.26 -14.89 32.51
C GLY A 11 4.61 -14.17 32.36
N LEU A 12 5.67 -14.91 32.04
CA LEU A 12 7.02 -14.36 31.89
C LEU A 12 7.19 -13.62 30.55
N PHE A 13 6.76 -14.21 29.45
CA PHE A 13 7.05 -13.68 28.10
C PHE A 13 5.96 -12.77 27.54
N ALA A 14 4.69 -12.94 27.91
CA ALA A 14 3.64 -12.11 27.37
C ALA A 14 3.83 -10.61 27.68
N PRO A 15 4.16 -10.18 28.89
CA PRO A 15 4.39 -8.75 29.17
C PRO A 15 5.53 -8.16 28.33
N LEU A 16 6.63 -8.92 28.15
CA LEU A 16 7.77 -8.50 27.34
C LEU A 16 7.37 -8.35 25.87
N VAL A 17 6.66 -9.34 25.32
CA VAL A 17 6.19 -9.30 23.92
C VAL A 17 5.17 -8.19 23.74
N TRP A 18 4.26 -8.00 24.67
CA TRP A 18 3.31 -6.91 24.65
C TRP A 18 3.99 -5.54 24.64
N PHE A 19 5.02 -5.37 25.45
CA PHE A 19 5.79 -4.14 25.48
C PHE A 19 6.56 -3.89 24.18
N LEU A 20 7.29 -4.90 23.67
CA LEU A 20 8.11 -4.80 22.46
C LEU A 20 7.26 -4.67 21.20
N TYR A 21 6.17 -5.43 21.08
CA TYR A 21 5.34 -5.49 19.89
C TYR A 21 4.03 -4.70 20.00
N ARG A 22 3.74 -4.12 21.18
CA ARG A 22 2.50 -3.33 21.40
C ARG A 22 1.28 -4.00 20.78
N MET A 23 1.12 -5.30 21.01
CA MET A 23 0.18 -6.18 20.33
C MET A 23 -1.29 -5.78 20.54
N ARG A 24 -2.03 -5.69 19.45
CA ARG A 24 -3.50 -5.57 19.40
C ARG A 24 -4.10 -6.84 18.82
N ARG A 25 -5.22 -7.29 19.34
CA ARG A 25 -5.88 -8.53 18.91
C ARG A 25 -7.37 -8.32 18.75
N THR A 26 -7.97 -9.00 17.76
CA THR A 26 -9.42 -9.04 17.54
C THR A 26 -9.86 -10.46 17.21
N GLY A 27 -11.16 -10.76 17.37
CA GLY A 27 -11.75 -12.05 17.02
C GLY A 27 -11.39 -13.20 17.95
N LEU A 28 -10.89 -12.96 19.16
CA LEU A 28 -10.53 -14.03 20.11
C LEU A 28 -11.73 -14.88 20.52
N GLU A 29 -12.91 -14.29 20.55
CA GLU A 29 -14.21 -14.94 20.82
C GLU A 29 -14.62 -15.92 19.72
N ARG A 30 -14.04 -15.80 18.53
CA ARG A 30 -14.26 -16.72 17.39
C ARG A 30 -13.51 -18.04 17.54
N VAL A 31 -12.53 -18.10 18.43
CA VAL A 31 -11.79 -19.34 18.70
C VAL A 31 -12.65 -20.26 19.58
N PRO A 32 -13.09 -21.44 19.08
CA PRO A 32 -13.90 -22.36 19.86
C PRO A 32 -13.25 -22.70 21.21
N PRO A 33 -14.00 -22.65 22.32
CA PRO A 33 -13.44 -22.93 23.65
C PRO A 33 -12.96 -24.36 23.79
N ASP A 34 -13.60 -25.29 23.11
CA ASP A 34 -13.36 -26.73 23.18
C ASP A 34 -13.24 -27.34 21.76
N GLY A 35 -12.84 -28.59 21.69
CA GLY A 35 -12.68 -29.33 20.43
C GLY A 35 -11.42 -28.96 19.65
N GLY A 36 -11.14 -29.70 18.59
CA GLY A 36 -10.02 -29.44 17.70
C GLY A 36 -10.28 -28.25 16.78
N VAL A 37 -9.26 -27.46 16.52
CA VAL A 37 -9.32 -26.32 15.60
C VAL A 37 -8.04 -26.24 14.78
N LEU A 38 -8.16 -26.16 13.46
CA LEU A 38 -7.04 -25.95 12.54
C LEU A 38 -6.88 -24.45 12.28
N LEU A 39 -5.88 -23.81 12.90
CA LEU A 39 -5.52 -22.42 12.61
C LEU A 39 -4.70 -22.36 11.32
N LEU A 40 -5.10 -21.50 10.39
CA LEU A 40 -4.33 -21.19 9.19
C LEU A 40 -3.92 -19.72 9.20
N SER A 41 -2.61 -19.47 9.24
CA SER A 41 -2.06 -18.12 9.34
C SER A 41 -1.08 -17.80 8.22
N ASN A 42 -0.99 -16.53 7.83
CA ASN A 42 0.12 -16.03 7.00
C ASN A 42 1.45 -16.20 7.74
N HIS A 43 2.56 -16.32 6.99
CA HIS A 43 3.88 -16.61 7.56
C HIS A 43 4.93 -15.58 7.15
N VAL A 44 5.22 -14.64 8.04
CA VAL A 44 6.03 -13.45 7.77
C VAL A 44 7.42 -13.52 8.37
N SER A 45 7.56 -14.16 9.55
CA SER A 45 8.80 -14.14 10.31
C SER A 45 9.02 -15.42 11.12
N TYR A 46 10.26 -15.67 11.53
CA TYR A 46 10.60 -16.81 12.39
C TYR A 46 9.95 -16.76 13.78
N ILE A 47 9.47 -15.59 14.22
CA ILE A 47 8.86 -15.44 15.55
C ILE A 47 7.33 -15.63 15.53
N ASP A 48 6.72 -15.84 14.37
CA ASP A 48 5.26 -15.92 14.20
C ASP A 48 4.62 -16.97 15.12
N SER A 49 5.20 -18.18 15.16
CA SER A 49 4.69 -19.27 16.01
C SER A 49 4.69 -18.90 17.49
N PHE A 50 5.76 -18.26 17.94
CA PHE A 50 5.88 -17.84 19.33
C PHE A 50 4.86 -16.74 19.68
N ILE A 51 4.72 -15.76 18.80
CA ILE A 51 3.76 -14.67 18.97
C ILE A 51 2.33 -15.20 18.96
N LEU A 52 1.98 -16.06 18.01
CA LEU A 52 0.63 -16.63 17.91
C LEU A 52 0.31 -17.52 19.12
N TYR A 53 1.30 -18.25 19.66
CA TYR A 53 1.13 -19.00 20.91
C TYR A 53 0.76 -18.09 22.08
N LEU A 54 1.40 -16.93 22.21
CA LEU A 54 1.09 -15.95 23.26
C LEU A 54 -0.24 -15.22 23.02
N ALA A 55 -0.60 -15.01 21.77
CA ALA A 55 -1.81 -14.29 21.37
C ALA A 55 -3.09 -15.13 21.49
N SER A 56 -3.01 -16.44 21.24
CA SER A 56 -4.18 -17.35 21.24
C SER A 56 -4.74 -17.56 22.63
N PRO A 57 -6.07 -17.64 22.82
CA PRO A 57 -6.69 -17.96 24.12
C PRO A 57 -6.42 -19.40 24.54
N ARG A 58 -6.21 -20.31 23.57
CA ARG A 58 -5.91 -21.73 23.80
C ARG A 58 -4.46 -22.07 23.44
N PRO A 59 -3.87 -23.09 24.04
CA PRO A 59 -2.54 -23.59 23.65
C PRO A 59 -2.52 -24.06 22.21
N VAL A 60 -1.53 -23.61 21.43
CA VAL A 60 -1.40 -23.93 20.01
C VAL A 60 -0.20 -24.85 19.78
N ARG A 61 -0.40 -25.92 19.01
CA ARG A 61 0.66 -26.78 18.50
C ARG A 61 0.98 -26.38 17.06
N PHE A 62 2.25 -26.28 16.71
CA PHE A 62 2.67 -25.85 15.38
C PHE A 62 3.19 -27.02 14.55
N VAL A 63 2.83 -27.05 13.27
CA VAL A 63 3.46 -27.95 12.31
C VAL A 63 4.75 -27.28 11.81
N VAL A 64 5.90 -27.91 12.02
CA VAL A 64 7.21 -27.32 11.74
C VAL A 64 8.11 -28.30 10.96
N LEU A 65 8.98 -27.76 10.08
CA LEU A 65 9.96 -28.59 9.36
C LEU A 65 10.91 -29.24 10.36
N GLU A 66 11.10 -30.56 10.24
CA GLU A 66 11.97 -31.36 11.13
C GLU A 66 13.41 -30.84 11.15
N LYS A 67 13.88 -30.23 10.06
CA LYS A 67 15.20 -29.59 9.99
C LYS A 67 15.47 -28.65 11.18
N TYR A 68 14.45 -27.98 11.69
CA TYR A 68 14.60 -27.09 12.86
C TYR A 68 14.75 -27.85 14.18
N THR A 69 14.40 -29.13 14.23
CA THR A 69 14.58 -29.96 15.41
C THR A 69 16.03 -30.46 15.61
N THR A 70 16.91 -30.23 14.65
CA THR A 70 18.35 -30.60 14.75
C THR A 70 19.13 -29.66 15.69
N PHE A 71 18.68 -28.43 15.86
CA PHE A 71 19.29 -27.47 16.79
C PHE A 71 18.77 -27.73 18.23
N LYS A 72 19.65 -28.14 19.14
CA LYS A 72 19.28 -28.57 20.50
C LYS A 72 18.37 -27.58 21.25
N THR A 73 18.68 -26.30 21.18
CA THR A 73 17.90 -25.23 21.82
C THR A 73 16.50 -25.09 21.19
N ILE A 74 16.42 -25.11 19.87
CA ILE A 74 15.15 -25.03 19.13
C ILE A 74 14.35 -26.31 19.34
N ALA A 75 14.98 -27.47 19.29
CA ALA A 75 14.32 -28.76 19.52
C ALA A 75 13.70 -28.85 20.92
N TRP A 76 14.40 -28.37 21.95
CA TRP A 76 13.85 -28.29 23.30
C TRP A 76 12.59 -27.42 23.33
N PHE A 77 12.66 -26.25 22.74
CA PHE A 77 11.54 -25.31 22.65
C PHE A 77 10.36 -25.91 21.88
N LEU A 78 10.60 -26.49 20.71
CA LEU A 78 9.56 -27.12 19.89
C LEU A 78 8.87 -28.30 20.62
N ARG A 79 9.62 -29.12 21.37
CA ARG A 79 9.06 -30.19 22.21
C ARG A 79 8.21 -29.62 23.35
N LEU A 80 8.64 -28.52 23.98
CA LEU A 80 7.90 -27.84 25.04
C LEU A 80 6.50 -27.42 24.58
N PHE A 81 6.36 -26.95 23.31
CA PHE A 81 5.08 -26.55 22.73
C PHE A 81 4.35 -27.69 22.02
N GLY A 82 4.86 -28.92 22.05
CA GLY A 82 4.23 -30.07 21.40
C GLY A 82 4.17 -29.92 19.87
N ALA A 83 5.19 -29.29 19.28
CA ALA A 83 5.25 -29.11 17.83
C ALA A 83 5.22 -30.46 17.09
N ILE A 84 4.57 -30.46 15.92
CA ILE A 84 4.43 -31.63 15.04
C ILE A 84 5.47 -31.51 13.93
N PRO A 85 6.55 -32.32 13.94
CA PRO A 85 7.56 -32.26 12.90
C PRO A 85 7.04 -32.81 11.56
N ILE A 86 7.35 -32.10 10.49
CA ILE A 86 7.05 -32.52 9.11
C ILE A 86 8.34 -32.66 8.29
N ARG A 87 8.42 -33.73 7.52
CA ARG A 87 9.37 -33.90 6.41
C ARG A 87 8.60 -33.86 5.10
N PRO A 88 9.03 -33.11 4.09
CA PRO A 88 8.35 -33.08 2.79
C PRO A 88 8.17 -34.48 2.20
N GLU A 89 9.18 -35.35 2.35
CA GLU A 89 9.19 -36.71 1.84
C GLU A 89 8.22 -37.64 2.59
N LYS A 90 7.81 -37.27 3.80
CA LYS A 90 6.92 -38.02 4.69
C LYS A 90 5.64 -37.23 5.03
N ALA A 91 5.11 -36.48 4.07
CA ALA A 91 3.94 -35.62 4.28
C ALA A 91 2.72 -36.40 4.81
N LYS A 92 2.49 -37.65 4.38
CA LYS A 92 1.38 -38.48 4.87
C LYS A 92 1.44 -38.73 6.37
N GLU A 93 2.65 -38.95 6.94
CA GLU A 93 2.84 -39.15 8.37
C GLU A 93 2.50 -37.88 9.16
N ALA A 94 2.95 -36.72 8.68
CA ALA A 94 2.65 -35.45 9.31
C ALA A 94 1.15 -35.13 9.27
N ILE A 95 0.48 -35.40 8.15
CA ILE A 95 -0.98 -35.27 8.03
C ILE A 95 -1.67 -36.15 9.08
N THR A 96 -1.29 -37.42 9.20
CA THR A 96 -1.88 -38.37 10.15
C THR A 96 -1.69 -37.90 11.60
N ARG A 97 -0.50 -37.40 11.97
CA ARG A 97 -0.22 -36.87 13.29
C ARG A 97 -1.04 -35.60 13.59
N THR A 98 -1.18 -34.72 12.59
CA THR A 98 -1.97 -33.49 12.72
C THR A 98 -3.46 -33.82 12.92
N VAL A 99 -4.00 -34.74 12.12
CA VAL A 99 -5.39 -35.21 12.24
C VAL A 99 -5.65 -35.79 13.62
N LYS A 100 -4.76 -36.67 14.12
CA LYS A 100 -4.89 -37.24 15.47
C LYS A 100 -4.89 -36.17 16.58
N ALA A 101 -4.04 -35.15 16.45
CA ALA A 101 -3.98 -34.05 17.42
C ALA A 101 -5.29 -33.23 17.42
N LEU A 102 -5.81 -32.91 16.23
CA LEU A 102 -7.09 -32.21 16.08
C LEU A 102 -8.26 -33.04 16.65
N GLN A 103 -8.32 -34.35 16.35
CA GLN A 103 -9.34 -35.24 16.90
C GLN A 103 -9.25 -35.41 18.43
N ALA A 104 -8.05 -35.24 19.01
CA ALA A 104 -7.86 -35.18 20.46
C ALA A 104 -8.27 -33.86 21.09
N GLY A 105 -8.78 -32.89 20.31
CA GLY A 105 -9.23 -31.60 20.80
C GLY A 105 -8.15 -30.51 20.83
N ASP A 106 -6.96 -30.76 20.27
CA ASP A 106 -5.89 -29.76 20.21
C ASP A 106 -6.17 -28.65 19.20
N VAL A 107 -5.67 -27.45 19.47
CA VAL A 107 -5.54 -26.39 18.48
C VAL A 107 -4.22 -26.57 17.76
N VAL A 108 -4.26 -26.78 16.45
CA VAL A 108 -3.07 -26.95 15.63
C VAL A 108 -2.97 -25.81 14.63
N CYS A 109 -1.80 -25.17 14.55
CA CYS A 109 -1.52 -24.13 13.57
C CYS A 109 -0.63 -24.66 12.45
N LEU A 110 -1.04 -24.34 11.23
CA LEU A 110 -0.29 -24.58 10.01
C LEU A 110 -0.17 -23.29 9.23
N PHE A 111 0.99 -23.06 8.66
CA PHE A 111 1.22 -21.96 7.73
C PHE A 111 1.04 -22.51 6.30
N PRO A 112 -0.09 -22.17 5.62
CA PRO A 112 -0.43 -22.81 4.35
C PRO A 112 0.53 -22.44 3.22
N GLU A 113 1.30 -21.36 3.36
CA GLU A 113 2.34 -20.95 2.42
C GLU A 113 3.52 -21.95 2.36
N GLY A 114 3.73 -22.75 3.41
CA GLY A 114 4.80 -23.74 3.49
C GLY A 114 6.22 -23.15 3.62
N SER A 115 6.37 -21.84 3.57
CA SER A 115 7.62 -21.10 3.77
C SER A 115 7.35 -19.70 4.25
N LEU A 116 8.36 -19.04 4.81
CA LEU A 116 8.29 -17.61 5.15
C LEU A 116 8.13 -16.76 3.89
N THR A 117 7.24 -15.77 3.90
CA THR A 117 7.12 -14.85 2.76
C THR A 117 8.44 -14.09 2.55
N ARG A 118 8.86 -13.99 1.29
CA ARG A 118 9.99 -13.18 0.84
C ARG A 118 9.57 -11.89 0.15
N LEU A 119 8.26 -11.75 -0.05
CA LEU A 119 7.64 -10.63 -0.74
C LEU A 119 6.95 -9.64 0.21
N GLY A 120 6.70 -10.05 1.47
CA GLY A 120 5.96 -9.24 2.44
C GLY A 120 4.45 -9.26 2.25
N VAL A 121 3.96 -10.06 1.32
CA VAL A 121 2.54 -10.32 1.06
C VAL A 121 2.30 -11.82 1.13
N THR A 122 1.03 -12.22 1.26
CA THR A 122 0.63 -13.64 1.32
C THR A 122 1.05 -14.37 0.04
N ALA A 123 1.73 -15.50 0.18
CA ALA A 123 2.20 -16.33 -0.92
C ALA A 123 1.19 -17.42 -1.32
N GLU A 124 1.60 -18.34 -2.19
CA GLU A 124 0.80 -19.48 -2.61
C GLU A 124 0.42 -20.41 -1.45
N PHE A 125 -0.85 -20.81 -1.37
CA PHE A 125 -1.32 -21.79 -0.39
C PHE A 125 -1.23 -23.21 -0.91
N LYS A 126 -0.63 -24.09 -0.12
CA LYS A 126 -0.55 -25.54 -0.40
C LYS A 126 -1.82 -26.25 0.07
N LYS A 127 -2.40 -27.08 -0.77
CA LYS A 127 -3.69 -27.78 -0.53
C LYS A 127 -3.71 -28.78 0.63
N GLY A 128 -2.57 -29.06 1.27
CA GLY A 128 -2.47 -30.08 2.32
C GLY A 128 -3.42 -29.86 3.51
N PHE A 129 -3.76 -28.64 3.83
CA PHE A 129 -4.67 -28.32 4.92
C PHE A 129 -6.12 -28.77 4.65
N GLU A 130 -6.58 -28.75 3.39
CA GLU A 130 -7.93 -29.21 3.01
C GLU A 130 -8.15 -30.68 3.39
N LEU A 131 -7.13 -31.50 3.13
CA LEU A 131 -7.17 -32.92 3.47
C LEU A 131 -7.14 -33.12 5.00
N ILE A 132 -6.38 -32.30 5.72
CA ILE A 132 -6.30 -32.35 7.18
C ILE A 132 -7.64 -31.98 7.80
N ALA A 133 -8.24 -30.86 7.38
CA ALA A 133 -9.52 -30.37 7.89
C ALA A 133 -10.64 -31.42 7.70
N ARG A 134 -10.78 -31.91 6.47
CA ARG A 134 -11.79 -32.96 6.13
C ARG A 134 -11.60 -34.25 6.92
N LYS A 135 -10.35 -34.79 7.00
CA LYS A 135 -10.08 -36.01 7.76
C LYS A 135 -10.26 -35.86 9.26
N ALA A 136 -9.95 -34.70 9.79
CA ALA A 136 -10.13 -34.42 11.21
C ALA A 136 -11.59 -34.09 11.58
N GLY A 137 -12.42 -33.65 10.62
CA GLY A 137 -13.77 -33.16 10.87
C GLY A 137 -13.78 -31.91 11.75
N THR A 138 -12.74 -31.07 11.66
CA THR A 138 -12.57 -29.92 12.54
C THR A 138 -12.62 -28.62 11.74
N PRO A 139 -13.18 -27.53 12.30
CA PRO A 139 -13.23 -26.25 11.62
C PRO A 139 -11.84 -25.66 11.37
N VAL A 140 -11.73 -24.94 10.26
CA VAL A 140 -10.57 -24.12 9.91
C VAL A 140 -10.81 -22.70 10.40
N LEU A 141 -9.86 -22.13 11.12
CA LEU A 141 -9.95 -20.77 11.61
C LEU A 141 -8.82 -19.94 11.00
N PRO A 142 -9.14 -19.00 10.10
CA PRO A 142 -8.14 -18.14 9.49
C PRO A 142 -7.58 -17.15 10.51
N VAL A 143 -6.27 -16.88 10.45
CA VAL A 143 -5.58 -15.90 11.29
C VAL A 143 -4.70 -15.02 10.41
N TYR A 144 -4.67 -13.73 10.68
CA TYR A 144 -3.77 -12.81 10.01
C TYR A 144 -2.93 -12.03 11.00
N MET A 145 -1.62 -12.02 10.76
CA MET A 145 -0.65 -11.26 11.53
C MET A 145 -0.08 -10.13 10.69
N ASP A 146 -0.22 -8.89 11.16
CA ASP A 146 0.25 -7.68 10.51
C ASP A 146 1.30 -6.95 11.36
N GLY A 147 2.35 -6.43 10.72
CA GLY A 147 3.40 -5.64 11.37
C GLY A 147 4.74 -6.36 11.55
N LEU A 148 4.82 -7.69 11.39
CA LEU A 148 6.06 -8.45 11.60
C LEU A 148 7.06 -8.38 10.44
N TRP A 149 6.66 -7.85 9.28
CA TRP A 149 7.56 -7.71 8.13
C TRP A 149 8.80 -6.84 8.42
N HIS A 150 8.65 -5.81 9.23
CA HIS A 150 9.76 -4.92 9.60
C HIS A 150 10.61 -5.40 10.79
N SER A 151 10.37 -6.62 11.26
CA SER A 151 11.15 -7.23 12.34
C SER A 151 12.49 -7.76 11.83
N ILE A 152 13.46 -7.92 12.74
CA ILE A 152 14.74 -8.56 12.41
C ILE A 152 14.58 -10.03 12.00
N PHE A 153 13.44 -10.65 12.33
CA PHE A 153 13.12 -12.06 12.08
C PHE A 153 12.48 -12.32 10.72
N SER A 154 12.15 -11.28 9.95
CA SER A 154 11.57 -11.37 8.61
C SER A 154 12.63 -11.29 7.51
N PHE A 155 12.23 -11.56 6.26
CA PHE A 155 13.12 -11.46 5.08
C PHE A 155 13.22 -10.03 4.51
N GLU A 156 12.67 -9.04 5.17
CA GLU A 156 12.81 -7.65 4.72
C GLU A 156 14.28 -7.33 4.38
N ARG A 157 14.53 -6.64 3.28
CA ARG A 157 15.87 -6.33 2.74
C ARG A 157 16.70 -7.57 2.36
N GLY A 158 16.07 -8.66 1.98
CA GLY A 158 16.74 -9.85 1.45
C GLY A 158 17.50 -10.68 2.48
N ARG A 159 17.34 -10.45 3.78
CA ARG A 159 18.08 -11.18 4.83
C ARG A 159 17.34 -11.26 6.16
N TYR A 160 17.59 -12.34 6.89
CA TYR A 160 17.15 -12.55 8.26
C TYR A 160 18.26 -12.20 9.26
N PHE A 161 17.91 -11.77 10.47
CA PHE A 161 18.79 -11.53 11.63
C PHE A 161 19.92 -10.51 11.44
N LYS A 162 20.61 -10.51 10.33
CA LYS A 162 21.77 -9.62 10.05
C LYS A 162 21.32 -8.25 9.54
N LYS A 163 20.41 -7.60 10.26
CA LYS A 163 19.92 -6.25 9.98
C LYS A 163 19.58 -5.51 11.26
N TRP A 164 19.82 -4.22 11.30
CA TRP A 164 19.36 -3.38 12.40
C TRP A 164 17.84 -3.21 12.31
N PRO A 165 17.10 -3.32 13.45
CA PRO A 165 15.68 -3.06 13.46
C PRO A 165 15.43 -1.58 13.09
N ARG A 166 14.45 -1.33 12.23
CA ARG A 166 14.04 0.05 11.90
C ARG A 166 13.39 0.75 13.09
N ARG A 167 12.78 -0.02 13.99
CA ARG A 167 12.11 0.45 15.22
C ARG A 167 12.42 -0.54 16.34
N LEU A 168 12.61 -0.02 17.54
CA LEU A 168 12.76 -0.86 18.73
C LEU A 168 11.47 -1.60 19.09
N SER A 169 10.32 -1.03 18.73
CA SER A 169 9.00 -1.64 18.88
C SER A 169 8.37 -1.77 17.49
N CYS A 170 7.92 -2.98 17.17
CA CYS A 170 7.17 -3.29 15.94
C CYS A 170 5.70 -3.49 16.32
N PRO A 171 4.82 -2.48 16.18
CA PRO A 171 3.40 -2.66 16.48
C PRO A 171 2.83 -3.82 15.67
N LEU A 172 2.18 -4.74 16.39
CA LEU A 172 1.67 -5.98 15.82
C LEU A 172 0.16 -6.03 15.99
N GLN A 173 -0.54 -6.41 14.94
CA GLN A 173 -1.98 -6.64 14.92
C GLN A 173 -2.24 -8.10 14.54
N ILE A 174 -3.14 -8.76 15.28
CA ILE A 174 -3.54 -10.15 15.02
C ILE A 174 -5.05 -10.21 14.98
N ALA A 175 -5.58 -10.69 13.86
CA ALA A 175 -7.00 -10.91 13.65
C ALA A 175 -7.28 -12.42 13.54
N PHE A 176 -8.25 -12.90 14.32
CA PHE A 176 -8.80 -14.25 14.24
C PHE A 176 -10.14 -14.14 13.48
N GLY A 177 -10.27 -14.90 12.39
CA GLY A 177 -11.47 -14.90 11.56
C GLY A 177 -12.56 -15.86 12.06
N PRO A 178 -13.73 -15.87 11.43
CA PRO A 178 -14.78 -16.82 11.73
C PRO A 178 -14.33 -18.25 11.36
N PRO A 179 -14.78 -19.27 12.08
CA PRO A 179 -14.51 -20.66 11.74
C PRO A 179 -15.21 -21.05 10.44
N ILE A 180 -14.46 -21.71 9.56
CA ILE A 180 -14.93 -22.24 8.27
C ILE A 180 -15.19 -23.75 8.46
N PRO A 181 -16.35 -24.27 8.03
CA PRO A 181 -16.62 -25.70 8.06
C PRO A 181 -15.56 -26.50 7.27
N PRO A 182 -15.19 -27.72 7.72
CA PRO A 182 -14.13 -28.50 7.08
C PRO A 182 -14.39 -28.83 5.61
N ASP A 183 -15.65 -28.93 5.22
CA ASP A 183 -16.05 -29.26 3.84
C ASP A 183 -16.00 -28.03 2.91
N GLU A 184 -16.05 -26.84 3.46
CA GLU A 184 -15.98 -25.56 2.73
C GLU A 184 -14.57 -24.96 2.70
N ALA A 185 -13.64 -25.54 3.46
CA ALA A 185 -12.29 -25.02 3.64
C ALA A 185 -11.36 -25.39 2.47
N ASP A 186 -11.63 -24.87 1.28
CA ASP A 186 -10.71 -24.92 0.14
C ASP A 186 -9.75 -23.71 0.11
N VAL A 187 -8.76 -23.73 -0.79
CA VAL A 187 -7.75 -22.67 -0.93
C VAL A 187 -8.39 -21.31 -1.23
N GLY A 188 -9.43 -21.27 -2.07
CA GLY A 188 -10.10 -20.01 -2.46
C GLY A 188 -10.82 -19.38 -1.27
N THR A 189 -11.65 -20.15 -0.59
CA THR A 189 -12.43 -19.74 0.59
C THR A 189 -11.52 -19.27 1.71
N VAL A 190 -10.50 -20.07 2.06
CA VAL A 190 -9.56 -19.73 3.14
C VAL A 190 -8.75 -18.48 2.80
N ARG A 191 -8.32 -18.32 1.56
CA ARG A 191 -7.57 -17.12 1.15
C ARG A 191 -8.44 -15.87 1.21
N THR A 192 -9.67 -15.92 0.72
CA THR A 192 -10.63 -14.81 0.81
C THR A 192 -10.84 -14.43 2.27
N ALA A 193 -11.08 -15.40 3.14
CA ALA A 193 -11.23 -15.16 4.58
C ALA A 193 -9.97 -14.55 5.22
N ILE A 194 -8.77 -14.99 4.85
CA ILE A 194 -7.51 -14.37 5.30
C ILE A 194 -7.37 -12.94 4.79
N TRP A 195 -7.76 -12.65 3.56
CA TRP A 195 -7.77 -11.28 3.05
C TRP A 195 -8.78 -10.41 3.80
N GLU A 196 -10.00 -10.90 4.07
CA GLU A 196 -11.01 -10.18 4.84
C GLU A 196 -10.48 -9.80 6.24
N ILE A 197 -9.94 -10.74 7.00
CA ILE A 197 -9.40 -10.43 8.32
C ILE A 197 -8.09 -9.62 8.27
N SER A 198 -7.39 -9.60 7.13
CA SER A 198 -6.27 -8.68 6.94
C SER A 198 -6.72 -7.22 7.02
N GLY A 199 -7.94 -6.93 6.58
CA GLY A 199 -8.56 -5.61 6.74
C GLY A 199 -8.79 -5.25 8.20
N GLU A 200 -9.30 -6.18 9.01
CA GLU A 200 -9.48 -5.98 10.45
C GLU A 200 -8.12 -5.70 11.13
N ALA A 201 -7.10 -6.51 10.82
CA ALA A 201 -5.75 -6.31 11.35
C ALA A 201 -5.15 -4.97 10.91
N PHE A 202 -5.29 -4.62 9.64
CA PHE A 202 -4.77 -3.37 9.09
C PHE A 202 -5.43 -2.13 9.74
N ALA A 203 -6.75 -2.17 9.95
CA ALA A 203 -7.49 -1.08 10.60
C ALA A 203 -7.06 -0.84 12.06
N MET A 204 -6.58 -1.89 12.74
CA MET A 204 -6.07 -1.77 14.12
C MET A 204 -4.68 -1.12 14.22
N ARG A 205 -4.03 -0.73 13.13
CA ARG A 205 -2.71 -0.09 13.18
C ARG A 205 -2.77 1.24 13.93
N ARG A 206 -1.81 1.44 14.81
CA ARG A 206 -1.67 2.69 15.58
C ARG A 206 -1.39 3.91 14.70
N ASP A 207 -0.92 3.70 13.48
CA ASP A 207 -0.71 4.78 12.52
C ASP A 207 -2.03 5.52 12.20
N PHE A 208 -3.18 4.86 12.42
CA PHE A 208 -4.52 5.40 12.18
C PHE A 208 -5.21 5.94 13.46
N ASP A 209 -4.54 5.88 14.62
CA ASP A 209 -5.04 6.51 15.86
C ASP A 209 -5.01 8.06 15.76
N GLU A 210 -4.35 8.62 14.73
CA GLU A 210 -4.28 10.05 14.46
C GLU A 210 -4.92 10.41 13.11
N PRO A 211 -5.49 11.63 12.98
CA PRO A 211 -5.98 12.13 11.70
C PRO A 211 -4.89 12.21 10.63
N LEU A 212 -5.28 12.03 9.35
CA LEU A 212 -4.36 12.09 8.21
C LEU A 212 -3.58 13.42 8.15
N GLU A 213 -4.25 14.53 8.45
CA GLU A 213 -3.66 15.87 8.48
C GLU A 213 -2.50 15.95 9.48
N GLN A 214 -2.70 15.41 10.68
CA GLN A 214 -1.68 15.38 11.72
C GLN A 214 -0.53 14.46 11.33
N ALA A 215 -0.84 13.28 10.77
CA ALA A 215 0.14 12.33 10.25
C ALA A 215 1.00 12.97 9.15
N LEU A 216 0.38 13.73 8.23
CA LEU A 216 1.07 14.44 7.16
C LEU A 216 2.05 15.49 7.72
N ILE A 217 1.58 16.38 8.62
CA ILE A 217 2.43 17.40 9.22
C ILE A 217 3.60 16.77 9.98
N ARG A 218 3.34 15.72 10.76
CA ARG A 218 4.38 14.98 11.49
C ARG A 218 5.39 14.35 10.54
N ALA A 219 4.94 13.76 9.45
CA ALA A 219 5.80 13.15 8.45
C ALA A 219 6.70 14.18 7.75
N LEU A 220 6.15 15.34 7.40
CA LEU A 220 6.90 16.43 6.77
C LEU A 220 7.92 17.08 7.71
N LYS A 221 7.63 17.16 9.02
CA LYS A 221 8.59 17.63 10.04
C LYS A 221 9.70 16.64 10.33
N ARG A 222 9.46 15.35 10.09
CA ARG A 222 10.49 14.31 10.25
C ARG A 222 11.50 14.40 9.12
N ARG A 223 12.80 14.38 9.46
CA ARG A 223 13.90 14.52 8.47
C ARG A 223 13.74 15.76 7.57
N ARG A 224 13.35 16.87 8.15
CA ARG A 224 12.98 18.14 7.52
C ARG A 224 13.92 18.67 6.44
N HIS A 225 15.22 18.32 6.51
CA HIS A 225 16.22 18.73 5.53
C HIS A 225 16.24 17.85 4.26
N ARG A 226 15.61 16.66 4.30
CA ARG A 226 15.57 15.79 3.12
C ARG A 226 14.65 16.36 2.06
N VAL A 227 15.02 16.07 0.81
CA VAL A 227 14.21 16.41 -0.36
C VAL A 227 12.94 15.58 -0.33
N LEU A 228 11.79 16.24 -0.53
CA LEU A 228 10.50 15.59 -0.75
C LEU A 228 10.17 15.55 -2.22
N PHE A 229 10.29 16.69 -2.89
CA PHE A 229 10.04 16.82 -4.32
C PHE A 229 11.29 17.31 -5.04
N ALA A 230 11.57 16.72 -6.19
CA ALA A 230 12.56 17.19 -7.12
C ALA A 230 11.96 17.33 -8.52
N GLU A 231 12.26 18.42 -9.19
CA GLU A 231 11.85 18.68 -10.55
C GLU A 231 13.10 18.80 -11.43
N TYR A 232 13.05 18.17 -12.61
CA TYR A 232 14.15 18.20 -13.54
C TYR A 232 13.75 18.86 -14.87
N GLY A 233 14.54 19.84 -15.33
CA GLY A 233 14.28 20.58 -16.54
C GLY A 233 15.53 21.13 -17.22
N LYS A 234 15.39 21.81 -18.38
CA LYS A 234 16.50 22.35 -19.19
C LYS A 234 17.41 23.31 -18.41
N GLY A 235 16.88 24.04 -17.42
CA GLY A 235 17.64 24.99 -16.58
C GLY A 235 18.26 24.37 -15.32
N GLY A 236 18.32 23.05 -15.20
CA GLY A 236 18.72 22.35 -13.98
C GLY A 236 17.52 21.87 -13.16
N GLY A 237 17.78 21.19 -12.02
CA GLY A 237 16.73 20.67 -11.15
C GLY A 237 16.43 21.62 -10.00
N ARG A 238 15.17 21.70 -9.61
CA ARG A 238 14.74 22.35 -8.37
C ARG A 238 14.46 21.27 -7.31
N LYS A 239 14.98 21.45 -6.12
CA LYS A 239 14.82 20.53 -5.00
C LYS A 239 14.10 21.22 -3.85
N TRP A 240 13.05 20.57 -3.37
CA TRP A 240 12.22 21.08 -2.29
C TRP A 240 12.35 20.17 -1.08
N SER A 241 12.94 20.71 -0.01
CA SER A 241 13.03 19.96 1.23
C SER A 241 11.66 19.79 1.88
N ARG A 242 11.53 18.83 2.78
CA ARG A 242 10.29 18.60 3.53
C ARG A 242 9.83 19.85 4.30
N ALA A 243 10.76 20.55 4.95
CA ALA A 243 10.46 21.80 5.66
C ALA A 243 10.01 22.91 4.71
N PHE A 244 10.68 23.04 3.56
CA PHE A 244 10.30 24.01 2.54
C PHE A 244 8.90 23.71 2.00
N THR A 245 8.62 22.46 1.68
CA THR A 245 7.31 22.00 1.19
C THR A 245 6.24 22.23 2.25
N LEU A 246 6.49 21.90 3.52
CA LEU A 246 5.53 22.15 4.60
C LEU A 246 5.20 23.63 4.73
N GLY A 247 6.20 24.52 4.64
CA GLY A 247 5.98 25.95 4.67
C GLY A 247 5.09 26.47 3.54
N LEU A 248 5.29 25.94 2.31
CA LEU A 248 4.41 26.29 1.19
C LEU A 248 3.00 25.71 1.37
N VAL A 249 2.89 24.45 1.76
CA VAL A 249 1.61 23.78 2.01
C VAL A 249 0.79 24.51 3.07
N THR A 250 1.42 24.92 4.19
CA THR A 250 0.73 25.67 5.24
C THR A 250 0.38 27.09 4.80
N ALA A 251 1.19 27.73 3.97
CA ALA A 251 0.88 29.05 3.40
C ALA A 251 -0.32 28.98 2.43
N VAL A 252 -0.37 27.97 1.57
CA VAL A 252 -1.54 27.70 0.71
C VAL A 252 -2.78 27.43 1.57
N ALA A 253 -2.67 26.54 2.56
CA ALA A 253 -3.79 26.21 3.44
C ALA A 253 -4.37 27.45 4.13
N ARG A 254 -3.51 28.28 4.70
CA ARG A 254 -3.91 29.51 5.37
C ARG A 254 -4.61 30.49 4.41
N ARG A 255 -4.05 30.70 3.21
CA ARG A 255 -4.65 31.58 2.21
C ARG A 255 -6.06 31.13 1.82
N TRP A 256 -6.26 29.83 1.64
CA TRP A 256 -7.56 29.29 1.27
C TRP A 256 -8.57 29.26 2.42
N LEU A 257 -8.12 29.12 3.66
CA LEU A 257 -8.97 29.31 4.85
C LEU A 257 -9.43 30.77 5.00
N GLU A 258 -8.57 31.74 4.71
CA GLU A 258 -8.90 33.16 4.73
C GLU A 258 -9.83 33.55 3.56
N HIS A 259 -9.67 32.94 2.38
CA HIS A 259 -10.46 33.23 1.19
C HIS A 259 -11.87 32.64 1.24
N SER A 260 -11.98 31.39 1.69
CA SER A 260 -13.26 30.68 1.85
C SER A 260 -13.20 29.80 3.10
N PRO A 261 -13.99 30.11 4.14
CA PRO A 261 -14.05 29.31 5.36
C PRO A 261 -14.85 28.00 5.16
N THR A 262 -15.56 27.84 4.03
CA THR A 262 -16.40 26.67 3.77
C THR A 262 -15.57 25.41 3.62
N THR A 263 -15.83 24.39 4.42
CA THR A 263 -15.21 23.05 4.29
C THR A 263 -15.92 22.21 3.22
N GLY A 264 -15.17 21.28 2.61
CA GLY A 264 -15.72 20.38 1.58
C GLY A 264 -15.95 21.01 0.21
N GLU A 265 -15.60 22.28 0.01
CA GLU A 265 -15.66 22.92 -1.30
C GLU A 265 -14.72 22.22 -2.28
N ARG A 266 -15.23 21.83 -3.46
CA ARG A 266 -14.47 21.18 -4.51
C ARG A 266 -13.73 22.23 -5.36
N ILE A 267 -12.41 22.09 -5.44
CA ILE A 267 -11.53 23.00 -6.18
C ILE A 267 -10.74 22.21 -7.22
N GLY A 268 -10.92 22.57 -8.49
CA GLY A 268 -10.19 21.96 -9.60
C GLY A 268 -8.70 22.33 -9.59
N ILE A 269 -7.83 21.37 -9.86
CA ILE A 269 -6.41 21.59 -10.08
C ILE A 269 -6.09 21.13 -11.49
N LEU A 270 -5.82 22.07 -12.38
CA LEU A 270 -5.45 21.84 -13.77
C LEU A 270 -4.07 22.42 -14.03
N LEU A 271 -3.05 21.64 -13.71
CA LEU A 271 -1.66 22.05 -13.80
C LEU A 271 -0.81 20.95 -14.46
N PRO A 272 0.28 21.29 -15.13
CA PRO A 272 1.19 20.29 -15.67
C PRO A 272 1.83 19.44 -14.55
N PRO A 273 2.29 18.21 -14.86
CA PRO A 273 3.04 17.39 -13.90
C PRO A 273 4.20 18.15 -13.28
N GLY A 274 4.41 17.93 -11.97
CA GLY A 274 5.50 18.57 -11.23
C GLY A 274 5.20 18.68 -9.73
N PRO A 275 6.09 19.30 -8.94
CA PRO A 275 5.91 19.49 -7.50
C PRO A 275 4.75 20.42 -7.12
N MET A 276 4.44 21.39 -7.98
CA MET A 276 3.42 22.41 -7.68
C MET A 276 2.01 21.86 -7.50
N PRO A 277 1.49 21.00 -8.40
CA PRO A 277 0.20 20.35 -8.19
C PRO A 277 0.12 19.64 -6.84
N SER A 278 1.20 18.93 -6.43
CA SER A 278 1.26 18.25 -5.14
C SER A 278 1.19 19.20 -3.96
N VAL A 279 1.87 20.35 -4.02
CA VAL A 279 1.83 21.37 -2.96
C VAL A 279 0.44 22.00 -2.83
N ILE A 280 -0.19 22.33 -3.96
CA ILE A 280 -1.54 22.90 -3.97
C ILE A 280 -2.53 21.87 -3.44
N HIS A 281 -2.45 20.63 -3.92
CA HIS A 281 -3.28 19.53 -3.45
C HIS A 281 -3.19 19.36 -1.91
N LEU A 282 -1.97 19.23 -1.37
CA LEU A 282 -1.77 19.10 0.07
C LEU A 282 -2.22 20.35 0.85
N GLY A 283 -2.03 21.55 0.30
CA GLY A 283 -2.47 22.80 0.91
C GLY A 283 -3.99 22.94 0.98
N LEU A 284 -4.68 22.66 -0.11
CA LEU A 284 -6.14 22.61 -0.16
C LEU A 284 -6.70 21.55 0.78
N PHE A 285 -6.10 20.35 0.79
CA PHE A 285 -6.47 19.30 1.72
C PHE A 285 -6.36 19.76 3.18
N LEU A 286 -5.24 20.42 3.58
CA LEU A 286 -5.09 21.01 4.90
C LEU A 286 -6.04 22.21 5.15
N ALA A 287 -6.51 22.90 4.12
CA ALA A 287 -7.55 23.91 4.24
C ALA A 287 -8.97 23.32 4.41
N GLY A 288 -9.13 21.99 4.37
CA GLY A 288 -10.43 21.33 4.45
C GLY A 288 -11.22 21.37 3.14
N LYS A 289 -10.58 21.72 2.05
CA LYS A 289 -11.15 21.67 0.71
C LYS A 289 -11.04 20.26 0.13
N THR A 290 -11.81 19.98 -0.92
CA THR A 290 -11.69 18.77 -1.73
C THR A 290 -11.02 19.13 -3.06
N PRO A 291 -9.68 18.98 -3.16
CA PRO A 291 -8.99 19.19 -4.42
C PRO A 291 -9.45 18.14 -5.45
N VAL A 292 -9.85 18.57 -6.62
CA VAL A 292 -10.19 17.69 -7.76
C VAL A 292 -9.10 17.82 -8.82
N ILE A 293 -8.39 16.73 -9.05
CA ILE A 293 -7.25 16.73 -9.96
C ILE A 293 -7.75 16.42 -11.36
N LEU A 294 -7.47 17.35 -12.27
CA LEU A 294 -7.94 17.34 -13.65
C LEU A 294 -6.77 17.00 -14.57
N PRO A 295 -6.95 16.08 -15.54
CA PRO A 295 -5.93 15.78 -16.53
C PRO A 295 -5.74 17.00 -17.47
N PRO A 296 -4.49 17.41 -17.75
CA PRO A 296 -4.24 18.50 -18.69
C PRO A 296 -4.63 18.06 -20.11
N PRO A 297 -5.58 18.78 -20.79
CA PRO A 297 -5.98 18.42 -22.13
C PRO A 297 -4.86 18.71 -23.14
N THR A 298 -4.72 17.84 -24.14
CA THR A 298 -3.71 17.94 -25.18
C THR A 298 -4.28 18.50 -26.49
N CYS A 299 -5.62 18.50 -26.65
CA CYS A 299 -6.32 19.01 -27.80
C CYS A 299 -7.69 19.62 -27.43
N GLN A 300 -8.29 20.35 -28.36
CA GLN A 300 -9.59 21.01 -28.18
C GLN A 300 -10.71 20.02 -27.79
N ARG A 301 -10.76 18.85 -28.43
CA ARG A 301 -11.77 17.81 -28.15
C ARG A 301 -11.68 17.30 -26.73
N GLU A 302 -10.48 17.12 -26.19
CA GLU A 302 -10.27 16.74 -24.80
C GLU A 302 -10.69 17.85 -23.83
N THR A 303 -10.47 19.13 -24.20
CA THR A 303 -10.92 20.28 -23.42
C THR A 303 -12.44 20.31 -23.32
N GLU A 304 -13.16 20.10 -24.40
CA GLU A 304 -14.63 20.02 -24.43
C GLU A 304 -15.15 18.84 -23.58
N SER A 305 -14.51 17.68 -23.72
CA SER A 305 -14.86 16.48 -22.92
C SER A 305 -14.62 16.70 -21.44
N LEU A 306 -13.50 17.34 -21.08
CA LEU A 306 -13.16 17.67 -19.70
C LEU A 306 -14.18 18.66 -19.11
N ALA A 307 -14.54 19.71 -19.84
CA ALA A 307 -15.55 20.69 -19.40
C ALA A 307 -16.90 20.02 -19.11
N LYS A 308 -17.34 19.09 -19.96
CA LYS A 308 -18.55 18.29 -19.74
C LYS A 308 -18.45 17.39 -18.50
N ALA A 309 -17.28 16.78 -18.27
CA ALA A 309 -17.05 15.91 -17.11
C ALA A 309 -17.02 16.70 -15.78
N ILE A 310 -16.54 17.94 -15.81
CA ILE A 310 -16.42 18.79 -14.62
C ILE A 310 -17.78 19.42 -14.22
N ALA A 311 -18.63 19.75 -15.18
CA ALA A 311 -19.90 20.44 -14.94
C ALA A 311 -20.76 19.82 -13.81
N PRO A 312 -20.97 18.50 -13.75
CA PRO A 312 -21.78 17.87 -12.68
C PRO A 312 -21.05 17.81 -11.34
N LEU A 313 -19.75 18.12 -11.26
CA LEU A 313 -18.95 17.95 -10.03
C LEU A 313 -19.11 19.13 -9.06
N GLY A 314 -19.80 20.20 -9.45
CA GLY A 314 -19.99 21.39 -8.60
C GLY A 314 -18.70 22.18 -8.34
N ILE A 315 -17.71 22.08 -9.23
CA ILE A 315 -16.44 22.81 -9.15
C ILE A 315 -16.68 24.23 -9.62
N ARG A 316 -16.55 25.21 -8.71
CA ARG A 316 -16.68 26.63 -9.02
C ARG A 316 -15.35 27.32 -9.28
N THR A 317 -14.27 26.77 -8.76
CA THR A 317 -12.93 27.36 -8.84
C THR A 317 -11.95 26.36 -9.40
N VAL A 318 -11.18 26.75 -10.43
CA VAL A 318 -10.12 25.94 -11.01
C VAL A 318 -8.79 26.68 -10.94
N ILE A 319 -7.81 26.08 -10.27
CA ILE A 319 -6.45 26.59 -10.21
C ILE A 319 -5.71 26.08 -11.45
N THR A 320 -5.21 27.00 -12.27
CA THR A 320 -4.51 26.69 -13.51
C THR A 320 -3.34 27.64 -13.76
N SER A 321 -2.55 27.40 -14.78
CA SER A 321 -1.50 28.30 -15.22
C SER A 321 -1.99 29.17 -16.38
N ARG A 322 -1.39 30.34 -16.54
CA ARG A 322 -1.68 31.24 -17.67
C ARG A 322 -1.56 30.57 -19.04
N ALA A 323 -0.74 29.52 -19.15
CA ALA A 323 -0.57 28.79 -20.39
C ALA A 323 -1.83 27.99 -20.81
N PHE A 324 -2.64 27.55 -19.85
CA PHE A 324 -3.88 26.80 -20.11
C PHE A 324 -5.14 27.68 -20.13
N MET A 325 -5.11 28.85 -19.50
CA MET A 325 -6.29 29.74 -19.39
C MET A 325 -6.96 30.08 -20.72
N PRO A 326 -6.23 30.46 -21.79
CA PRO A 326 -6.87 30.83 -23.07
C PRO A 326 -7.70 29.71 -23.69
N HIS A 327 -7.28 28.46 -23.51
CA HIS A 327 -7.95 27.28 -24.07
C HIS A 327 -9.18 26.84 -23.28
N LEU A 328 -9.33 27.33 -22.03
CA LEU A 328 -10.39 26.90 -21.12
C LEU A 328 -11.54 27.91 -21.04
N ILE A 329 -11.27 29.20 -21.22
CA ILE A 329 -12.26 30.29 -21.09
C ILE A 329 -13.41 30.09 -22.06
N ASP A 330 -13.13 29.66 -23.29
CA ASP A 330 -14.14 29.49 -24.34
C ASP A 330 -15.08 28.30 -24.10
N PHE A 331 -14.70 27.35 -23.24
CA PHE A 331 -15.46 26.11 -22.97
C PHE A 331 -16.13 26.05 -21.60
N TRP A 332 -15.77 26.96 -20.67
CA TRP A 332 -16.35 27.00 -19.36
C TRP A 332 -17.68 27.76 -19.39
N GLN A 333 -18.78 27.06 -19.54
CA GLN A 333 -20.14 27.62 -19.57
C GLN A 333 -20.84 27.62 -18.18
N GLY A 334 -20.11 27.50 -17.09
CA GLY A 334 -20.67 27.58 -15.74
C GLY A 334 -20.73 29.02 -15.24
N ASP A 335 -21.68 29.33 -14.36
CA ASP A 335 -21.78 30.60 -13.66
C ASP A 335 -20.40 31.05 -13.18
N GLU A 336 -19.86 32.11 -13.77
CA GLU A 336 -18.65 32.87 -13.41
C GLU A 336 -17.63 32.08 -12.55
N GLY A 337 -17.31 30.83 -12.96
CA GLY A 337 -16.30 30.02 -12.30
C GLY A 337 -14.96 30.72 -12.41
N ALA A 338 -14.36 31.07 -11.30
CA ALA A 338 -13.11 31.80 -11.30
C ALA A 338 -11.96 30.85 -11.65
N PHE A 339 -11.34 31.08 -12.81
CA PHE A 339 -10.00 30.57 -13.04
C PHE A 339 -9.02 31.36 -12.17
N VAL A 340 -8.38 30.68 -11.26
CA VAL A 340 -7.36 31.27 -10.40
C VAL A 340 -6.00 30.96 -10.97
N ASP A 341 -5.28 32.01 -11.39
CA ASP A 341 -3.89 31.83 -11.80
C ASP A 341 -3.05 31.27 -10.66
N LEU A 342 -2.13 30.39 -10.99
CA LEU A 342 -1.21 29.76 -10.05
C LEU A 342 -0.52 30.78 -9.14
N GLY A 343 -0.12 31.95 -9.69
CA GLY A 343 0.50 33.03 -8.93
C GLY A 343 -0.44 33.69 -7.91
N ALA A 344 -1.77 33.62 -8.13
CA ALA A 344 -2.77 34.10 -7.19
C ALA A 344 -3.17 33.04 -6.16
N ALA A 345 -3.13 31.76 -6.54
CA ALA A 345 -3.46 30.63 -5.67
C ALA A 345 -2.40 30.39 -4.59
N ILE A 346 -1.14 30.69 -4.89
CA ILE A 346 0.02 30.48 -4.00
C ILE A 346 0.61 31.82 -3.60
N PRO A 347 0.85 32.05 -2.30
CA PRO A 347 1.65 33.20 -1.89
C PRO A 347 3.05 33.15 -2.52
N HIS A 348 3.53 34.27 -3.04
CA HIS A 348 4.85 34.33 -3.67
C HIS A 348 5.92 33.74 -2.73
N PRO A 349 6.84 32.85 -3.21
CA PRO A 349 7.82 32.17 -2.36
C PRO A 349 8.73 33.11 -1.55
N GLY A 350 8.96 34.33 -2.03
CA GLY A 350 9.70 35.39 -1.35
C GLY A 350 8.85 36.34 -0.51
N SER A 351 7.53 36.14 -0.43
CA SER A 351 6.69 36.99 0.42
C SER A 351 6.98 36.78 1.90
N PHE A 352 6.83 37.83 2.69
CA PHE A 352 7.00 37.76 4.14
C PHE A 352 6.19 36.61 4.76
N MET A 353 4.93 36.45 4.30
CA MET A 353 4.06 35.36 4.76
C MET A 353 4.68 33.97 4.48
N THR A 354 5.17 33.73 3.28
CA THR A 354 5.77 32.43 2.92
C THR A 354 7.05 32.17 3.70
N ILE A 355 7.90 33.18 3.87
CA ILE A 355 9.12 33.07 4.67
C ILE A 355 8.76 32.77 6.13
N PHE A 356 7.76 33.45 6.68
CA PHE A 356 7.31 33.25 8.05
C PHE A 356 6.71 31.85 8.28
N GLU A 357 5.86 31.36 7.36
CA GLU A 357 5.33 29.99 7.43
C GLU A 357 6.46 28.94 7.29
N ARG A 358 7.49 29.19 6.51
CA ARG A 358 8.67 28.32 6.43
C ARG A 358 9.43 28.24 7.75
N ILE A 359 9.65 29.37 8.41
CA ILE A 359 10.26 29.42 9.74
C ILE A 359 9.41 28.66 10.73
N ARG A 360 8.10 28.92 10.75
CA ARG A 360 7.14 28.18 11.59
C ARG A 360 7.15 26.67 11.33
N ALA A 361 7.12 26.25 10.08
CA ALA A 361 7.19 24.85 9.71
C ALA A 361 8.43 24.15 10.28
N PHE A 362 9.50 24.92 10.48
CA PHE A 362 10.75 24.42 11.03
C PHE A 362 10.77 24.33 12.56
N VAL A 363 10.23 25.33 13.27
CA VAL A 363 10.34 25.44 14.74
C VAL A 363 9.08 25.07 15.49
N GLU A 364 7.89 25.27 14.89
CA GLU A 364 6.60 25.07 15.55
C GLU A 364 6.33 23.59 15.82
N PRO A 365 5.87 23.18 17.02
CA PRO A 365 5.46 21.81 17.29
C PRO A 365 4.25 21.39 16.44
N THR A 366 4.13 20.08 16.13
CA THR A 366 3.02 19.54 15.31
C THR A 366 1.65 19.92 15.85
N TRP A 367 1.42 19.78 17.16
CA TRP A 367 0.14 20.09 17.80
C TRP A 367 -0.28 21.55 17.64
N LEU A 368 0.69 22.48 17.66
CA LEU A 368 0.41 23.90 17.48
C LEU A 368 0.06 24.23 16.02
N THR A 369 0.76 23.63 15.06
CA THR A 369 0.41 23.73 13.64
C THR A 369 -1.00 23.18 13.39
N CYS A 370 -1.35 22.03 13.96
CA CYS A 370 -2.69 21.43 13.85
C CYS A 370 -3.78 22.32 14.44
N ARG A 371 -3.52 22.90 15.62
CA ARG A 371 -4.48 23.83 16.27
C ARG A 371 -4.69 25.10 15.43
N ARG A 372 -3.62 25.68 14.91
CA ARG A 372 -3.66 26.90 14.11
C ARG A 372 -4.44 26.76 12.79
N LEU A 373 -4.37 25.58 12.18
CA LEU A 373 -5.06 25.25 10.94
C LEU A 373 -6.41 24.54 11.17
N ASP A 374 -6.85 24.43 12.42
CA ASP A 374 -8.09 23.76 12.82
C ASP A 374 -8.24 22.34 12.22
N LEU A 375 -7.22 21.51 12.48
CA LEU A 375 -7.14 20.16 11.93
C LEU A 375 -7.64 19.05 12.88
N THR A 376 -7.99 19.39 14.11
CA THR A 376 -8.19 18.38 15.18
C THR A 376 -9.57 17.72 15.17
N ASN A 377 -10.59 18.39 14.60
CA ASN A 377 -11.99 17.94 14.63
C ASN A 377 -12.58 17.66 13.25
N ARG A 378 -11.77 17.32 12.28
CA ARG A 378 -12.25 17.07 10.93
C ARG A 378 -12.79 15.65 10.79
N ASP A 379 -13.89 15.52 10.06
CA ASP A 379 -14.47 14.22 9.73
C ASP A 379 -13.49 13.41 8.87
N PRO A 380 -13.04 12.24 9.34
CA PRO A 380 -12.16 11.36 8.56
C PRO A 380 -12.86 10.74 7.33
N ALA A 381 -14.19 10.72 7.31
CA ALA A 381 -14.99 10.25 6.18
C ALA A 381 -15.19 11.31 5.10
N ARG A 382 -14.80 12.59 5.34
CA ARG A 382 -14.93 13.65 4.35
C ARG A 382 -14.20 13.34 3.05
N GLU A 383 -14.70 13.83 1.93
CA GLU A 383 -13.98 13.80 0.67
C GLU A 383 -12.63 14.52 0.79
N ALA A 384 -11.55 13.84 0.49
CA ALA A 384 -10.18 14.36 0.59
C ALA A 384 -9.58 14.70 -0.78
N VAL A 385 -10.04 14.03 -1.83
CA VAL A 385 -9.58 14.23 -3.20
C VAL A 385 -10.60 13.68 -4.19
N GLY A 386 -10.75 14.36 -5.32
CA GLY A 386 -11.38 13.84 -6.52
C GLY A 386 -10.33 13.60 -7.61
N ILE A 387 -10.43 12.51 -8.34
CA ILE A 387 -9.54 12.13 -9.43
C ILE A 387 -10.37 11.99 -10.69
N VAL A 388 -10.04 12.73 -11.74
CA VAL A 388 -10.60 12.56 -13.08
C VAL A 388 -9.50 11.94 -13.92
N SER A 389 -9.59 10.65 -14.20
CA SER A 389 -8.51 9.88 -14.82
C SER A 389 -8.35 10.17 -16.31
N GLY A 390 -9.43 10.53 -16.99
CA GLY A 390 -9.41 10.86 -18.43
C GLY A 390 -10.47 11.88 -18.84
N PRO A 391 -10.30 12.53 -20.00
CA PRO A 391 -11.32 13.40 -20.56
C PRO A 391 -12.62 12.64 -20.80
N GLY A 392 -13.72 13.08 -20.19
CA GLY A 392 -15.04 12.44 -20.30
C GLY A 392 -15.30 11.30 -19.31
N GLU A 393 -14.36 10.95 -18.45
CA GLU A 393 -14.56 9.98 -17.36
C GLU A 393 -15.21 10.64 -16.15
N SER A 394 -15.92 9.83 -15.36
CA SER A 394 -16.45 10.24 -14.07
C SER A 394 -15.32 10.46 -13.05
N ALA A 395 -15.52 11.34 -12.10
CA ALA A 395 -14.56 11.54 -11.02
C ALA A 395 -14.71 10.46 -9.95
N ASP A 396 -13.60 9.88 -9.51
CA ASP A 396 -13.52 9.06 -8.31
C ASP A 396 -13.20 9.94 -7.10
N PHE A 397 -14.03 9.87 -6.05
CA PHE A 397 -13.81 10.61 -4.82
C PHE A 397 -13.33 9.69 -3.70
N LEU A 398 -12.21 10.05 -3.07
CA LEU A 398 -11.64 9.31 -1.95
C LEU A 398 -11.80 10.09 -0.65
N SER A 399 -12.21 9.38 0.41
CA SER A 399 -12.21 9.97 1.76
C SER A 399 -10.78 10.11 2.31
N ALA A 400 -10.62 10.96 3.33
CA ALA A 400 -9.32 11.12 4.01
C ALA A 400 -8.83 9.79 4.59
N THR A 401 -9.73 8.98 5.15
CA THR A 401 -9.43 7.63 5.64
C THR A 401 -8.95 6.71 4.52
N ALA A 402 -9.66 6.67 3.38
CA ALA A 402 -9.28 5.83 2.24
C ALA A 402 -7.89 6.17 1.72
N LEU A 403 -7.62 7.46 1.53
CA LEU A 403 -6.35 7.96 1.02
C LEU A 403 -5.19 7.66 1.99
N PHE A 404 -5.42 7.81 3.31
CA PHE A 404 -4.42 7.47 4.31
C PHE A 404 -4.08 5.98 4.31
N HIS A 405 -5.12 5.15 4.28
CA HIS A 405 -4.96 3.71 4.23
C HIS A 405 -4.21 3.27 2.96
N ASP A 406 -4.56 3.82 1.79
CA ASP A 406 -3.93 3.45 0.52
C ASP A 406 -2.44 3.81 0.49
N ALA A 407 -2.07 5.01 0.93
CA ALA A 407 -0.67 5.38 1.05
C ALA A 407 0.10 4.46 2.02
N ARG A 408 -0.52 4.07 3.14
CA ARG A 408 0.10 3.16 4.12
C ARG A 408 0.19 1.72 3.62
N ARG A 409 -0.75 1.26 2.79
CA ARG A 409 -0.72 -0.08 2.18
C ARG A 409 0.51 -0.27 1.29
N VAL A 410 0.74 0.67 0.39
CA VAL A 410 1.89 0.63 -0.54
C VAL A 410 3.21 0.53 0.22
N VAL A 411 3.37 1.33 1.28
CA VAL A 411 4.58 1.31 2.13
C VAL A 411 4.68 0.01 2.92
N SER A 412 3.58 -0.48 3.50
CA SER A 412 3.61 -1.64 4.38
C SER A 412 3.72 -2.97 3.64
N ALA A 413 3.20 -3.06 2.43
CA ALA A 413 3.40 -4.20 1.56
C ALA A 413 4.83 -4.23 0.96
N ASN A 414 5.68 -3.30 1.38
CA ASN A 414 7.07 -3.18 0.94
C ASN A 414 7.24 -2.98 -0.58
N PHE A 415 6.23 -2.42 -1.25
CA PHE A 415 6.37 -2.03 -2.66
C PHE A 415 7.22 -0.77 -2.81
N VAL A 416 7.19 0.11 -1.81
CA VAL A 416 8.06 1.29 -1.72
C VAL A 416 8.75 1.28 -0.37
N GLU A 417 10.07 1.17 -0.37
CA GLU A 417 10.86 1.26 0.86
C GLU A 417 10.97 2.73 1.34
N PRO A 418 11.11 2.97 2.65
CA PRO A 418 11.53 4.27 3.12
C PRO A 418 12.86 4.67 2.50
N ASP A 419 13.03 5.94 2.17
CA ASP A 419 14.21 6.52 1.51
C ASP A 419 14.31 6.24 -0.01
N GLU A 420 13.32 5.60 -0.64
CA GLU A 420 13.31 5.47 -2.09
C GLU A 420 13.12 6.81 -2.81
N VAL A 421 13.75 6.90 -3.97
CA VAL A 421 13.61 8.02 -4.89
C VAL A 421 12.80 7.52 -6.08
N ILE A 422 11.56 7.99 -6.18
CA ILE A 422 10.58 7.55 -7.15
C ILE A 422 10.52 8.59 -8.28
N PHE A 423 10.87 8.18 -9.50
CA PHE A 423 10.56 8.97 -10.68
C PHE A 423 9.17 8.59 -11.16
N THR A 424 8.30 9.58 -11.34
CA THR A 424 6.97 9.38 -11.93
C THR A 424 6.77 10.29 -13.13
N GLU A 425 6.32 9.68 -14.23
CA GLU A 425 5.86 10.40 -15.42
C GLU A 425 4.38 10.76 -15.29
N ASP A 426 3.63 9.98 -14.51
CA ASP A 426 2.19 10.13 -14.43
C ASP A 426 1.77 11.42 -13.74
N HIS A 427 0.69 11.97 -14.26
CA HIS A 427 0.01 13.09 -13.64
C HIS A 427 -0.70 12.62 -12.36
N LEU A 428 -0.90 13.55 -11.42
CA LEU A 428 -1.65 13.29 -10.19
C LEU A 428 -3.14 12.92 -10.44
N SER A 429 -3.63 13.02 -11.67
CA SER A 429 -4.98 12.60 -12.07
C SER A 429 -5.15 11.09 -12.19
N SER A 430 -4.10 10.30 -12.01
CA SER A 430 -4.19 8.84 -11.82
C SER A 430 -4.05 8.47 -10.33
N ALA A 431 -4.67 7.37 -9.91
CA ALA A 431 -4.54 6.88 -8.54
C ALA A 431 -3.08 6.57 -8.18
N GLU A 432 -2.35 5.99 -9.12
CA GLU A 432 -0.94 5.64 -8.99
C GLU A 432 -0.06 6.89 -8.93
N GLY A 433 -0.29 7.85 -9.82
CA GLY A 433 0.43 9.12 -9.84
C GLY A 433 0.21 9.92 -8.55
N LEU A 434 -1.03 9.97 -8.06
CA LEU A 434 -1.36 10.61 -6.79
C LEU A 434 -0.66 9.92 -5.60
N LEU A 435 -0.69 8.61 -5.56
CA LEU A 435 -0.04 7.86 -4.47
C LEU A 435 1.47 7.93 -4.55
N LEU A 436 2.08 7.54 -5.67
CA LEU A 436 3.54 7.44 -5.80
C LEU A 436 4.22 8.79 -6.00
N GLY A 437 3.55 9.74 -6.65
CA GLY A 437 4.07 11.09 -6.88
C GLY A 437 3.85 12.08 -5.74
N CYS A 438 2.92 11.80 -4.81
CA CYS A 438 2.58 12.74 -3.74
C CYS A 438 2.49 12.08 -2.35
N TRP A 439 1.50 11.23 -2.09
CA TRP A 439 1.16 10.80 -0.74
C TRP A 439 2.15 9.80 -0.12
N VAL A 440 2.63 8.82 -0.89
CA VAL A 440 3.61 7.85 -0.40
C VAL A 440 4.93 8.53 -0.03
N PRO A 441 5.52 9.42 -0.85
CA PRO A 441 6.68 10.21 -0.43
C PRO A 441 6.41 11.13 0.75
N ALA A 442 5.24 11.80 0.79
CA ALA A 442 4.91 12.76 1.85
C ALA A 442 4.74 12.08 3.23
N LEU A 443 4.01 10.96 3.30
CA LEU A 443 3.76 10.20 4.53
C LEU A 443 4.89 9.22 4.88
N GLY A 444 5.64 8.77 3.86
CA GLY A 444 6.83 7.94 4.01
C GLY A 444 8.08 8.77 4.32
N GLN A 445 9.20 8.37 3.77
CA GLN A 445 10.46 9.13 3.85
C GLN A 445 11.15 9.22 2.48
N GLY A 446 10.41 8.86 1.41
CA GLY A 446 10.88 8.88 0.04
C GLY A 446 10.92 10.29 -0.57
N THR A 447 11.41 10.35 -1.79
CA THR A 447 11.47 11.54 -2.64
C THR A 447 10.71 11.25 -3.93
N ALA A 448 9.82 12.15 -4.36
CA ALA A 448 9.22 12.09 -5.68
C ALA A 448 10.01 12.98 -6.65
N VAL A 449 10.34 12.43 -7.80
CA VAL A 449 11.03 13.12 -8.89
C VAL A 449 10.11 13.18 -10.09
N SER A 450 9.94 14.36 -10.66
CA SER A 450 9.18 14.59 -11.89
C SER A 450 9.99 15.37 -12.90
N ARG A 451 9.66 15.23 -14.18
CA ARG A 451 10.22 16.10 -15.22
C ARG A 451 9.30 17.30 -15.50
N THR A 452 9.87 18.40 -15.95
CA THR A 452 9.08 19.54 -16.42
C THR A 452 8.39 19.18 -17.74
N PHE A 453 7.19 19.73 -17.96
CA PHE A 453 6.40 19.53 -19.18
C PHE A 453 7.17 19.83 -20.49
N SER A 454 8.11 20.78 -20.47
CA SER A 454 8.93 21.17 -21.62
C SER A 454 9.99 20.12 -22.06
N MET A 455 10.10 19.00 -21.34
CA MET A 455 11.16 18.01 -21.54
C MET A 455 10.67 16.66 -22.07
N ARG A 456 9.44 16.57 -22.57
CA ARG A 456 8.96 15.35 -23.24
C ARG A 456 9.85 15.02 -24.43
N GLY A 457 10.30 13.78 -24.56
CA GLY A 457 10.93 13.23 -25.76
C GLY A 457 12.46 13.07 -25.78
N SER A 458 13.23 13.36 -24.71
CA SER A 458 14.67 13.08 -24.72
C SER A 458 15.10 12.05 -23.68
N PHE A 459 15.36 10.81 -24.14
CA PHE A 459 15.89 9.72 -23.31
C PHE A 459 17.18 10.12 -22.55
N ASN A 460 18.11 10.80 -23.22
CA ASN A 460 19.36 11.24 -22.59
C ASN A 460 19.12 12.19 -21.42
N THR A 461 18.10 13.01 -21.49
CA THR A 461 17.72 13.93 -20.42
C THR A 461 17.08 13.18 -19.26
N LEU A 462 16.20 12.23 -19.56
CA LEU A 462 15.63 11.33 -18.55
C LEU A 462 16.73 10.54 -17.83
N LYS A 463 17.66 9.94 -18.56
CA LYS A 463 18.80 9.19 -18.00
C LYS A 463 19.67 10.07 -17.09
N LYS A 464 19.97 11.30 -17.49
CA LYS A 464 20.68 12.26 -16.66
C LYS A 464 19.93 12.61 -15.37
N ALA A 465 18.59 12.78 -15.45
CA ALA A 465 17.74 13.04 -14.28
C ALA A 465 17.78 11.86 -13.30
N ILE A 466 17.60 10.64 -13.80
CA ILE A 466 17.62 9.41 -13.00
C ILE A 466 18.94 9.27 -12.24
N VAL A 467 20.07 9.45 -12.94
CA VAL A 467 21.41 9.36 -12.31
C VAL A 467 21.62 10.47 -11.27
N ARG A 468 21.32 11.72 -11.63
CA ARG A 468 21.54 12.89 -10.80
C ARG A 468 20.75 12.86 -9.50
N GLU A 469 19.49 12.42 -9.58
CA GLU A 469 18.59 12.39 -8.44
C GLU A 469 18.70 11.07 -7.67
N GLY A 470 19.45 10.09 -8.16
CA GLY A 470 19.62 8.78 -7.53
C GLY A 470 18.31 7.99 -7.51
N VAL A 471 17.55 8.03 -8.60
CA VAL A 471 16.27 7.33 -8.73
C VAL A 471 16.46 5.84 -8.51
N THR A 472 15.61 5.26 -7.67
CA THR A 472 15.62 3.83 -7.34
C THR A 472 14.43 3.08 -7.91
N LEU A 473 13.35 3.80 -8.23
CA LEU A 473 12.11 3.26 -8.79
C LEU A 473 11.58 4.20 -9.87
N ILE A 474 11.18 3.64 -11.00
CA ILE A 474 10.55 4.38 -12.09
C ILE A 474 9.10 3.94 -12.21
N ALA A 475 8.16 4.88 -12.25
CA ALA A 475 6.73 4.62 -12.34
C ALA A 475 6.15 5.35 -13.55
N GLY A 476 5.32 4.66 -14.34
CA GLY A 476 4.71 5.27 -15.52
C GLY A 476 3.79 4.36 -16.30
N SER A 477 3.13 4.92 -17.30
CA SER A 477 2.24 4.22 -18.22
C SER A 477 3.00 3.29 -19.17
N GLY A 478 2.27 2.41 -19.85
CA GLY A 478 2.86 1.56 -20.90
C GLY A 478 3.51 2.36 -22.03
N ASP A 479 2.91 3.49 -22.39
CA ASP A 479 3.43 4.35 -23.47
C ASP A 479 4.73 5.04 -23.03
N PHE A 480 4.83 5.47 -21.78
CA PHE A 480 6.07 5.99 -21.25
C PHE A 480 7.23 4.97 -21.34
N PHE A 481 6.99 3.72 -20.98
CA PHE A 481 8.04 2.69 -21.07
C PHE A 481 8.40 2.34 -22.52
N LYS A 482 7.46 2.43 -23.48
CA LYS A 482 7.73 2.27 -24.92
C LYS A 482 8.58 3.42 -25.50
N GLU A 483 8.41 4.65 -24.99
CA GLU A 483 9.24 5.79 -25.43
C GLU A 483 10.73 5.60 -25.07
N ILE A 484 11.03 4.77 -24.08
CA ILE A 484 12.40 4.47 -23.67
C ILE A 484 12.95 3.34 -24.56
N SER A 485 13.62 3.71 -25.63
CA SER A 485 14.08 2.80 -26.69
C SER A 485 15.49 2.23 -26.48
N GLN A 486 16.10 2.44 -25.32
CA GLN A 486 17.48 2.04 -25.05
C GLN A 486 17.66 1.55 -23.59
N PRO A 487 18.66 0.69 -23.32
CA PRO A 487 18.98 0.26 -21.96
C PRO A 487 19.23 1.42 -21.01
N LEU A 488 18.60 1.39 -19.85
CA LEU A 488 18.87 2.37 -18.81
C LEU A 488 20.31 2.29 -18.32
N GLY A 489 20.80 1.06 -18.09
CA GLY A 489 22.17 0.83 -17.65
C GLY A 489 22.50 1.48 -16.30
N ILE A 490 21.51 1.71 -15.43
CA ILE A 490 21.67 2.41 -14.15
C ILE A 490 21.41 1.42 -13.01
N ARG A 491 22.47 0.97 -12.35
CA ARG A 491 22.40 -0.02 -11.25
C ARG A 491 21.56 0.44 -10.04
N ALA A 492 21.36 1.74 -9.85
CA ALA A 492 20.57 2.27 -8.74
C ALA A 492 19.07 1.99 -8.90
N VAL A 493 18.57 1.91 -10.14
CA VAL A 493 17.18 1.61 -10.43
C VAL A 493 16.92 0.13 -10.20
N LYS A 494 16.06 -0.18 -9.23
CA LYS A 494 15.76 -1.56 -8.84
C LYS A 494 14.75 -2.22 -9.79
N TYR A 495 13.69 -1.51 -10.14
CA TYR A 495 12.63 -1.96 -11.05
C TYR A 495 11.74 -0.79 -11.50
N GLY A 496 10.96 -1.02 -12.55
CA GLY A 496 9.91 -0.12 -12.98
C GLY A 496 8.53 -0.58 -12.48
N VAL A 497 7.60 0.33 -12.29
CA VAL A 497 6.18 0.05 -12.01
C VAL A 497 5.33 0.59 -13.15
N LEU A 498 4.62 -0.30 -13.79
CA LEU A 498 3.83 -0.03 -14.96
C LEU A 498 2.34 0.02 -14.58
N PHE A 499 1.64 1.04 -15.07
CA PHE A 499 0.22 1.29 -14.82
C PHE A 499 -0.61 1.14 -16.09
N GLY A 500 -1.91 0.90 -15.89
CA GLY A 500 -2.89 0.82 -16.95
C GLY A 500 -2.87 -0.49 -17.73
N PRO A 501 -3.73 -0.60 -18.74
CA PRO A 501 -3.83 -1.77 -19.61
C PRO A 501 -2.61 -1.83 -20.55
N VAL A 502 -1.86 -2.91 -20.49
CA VAL A 502 -0.71 -3.13 -21.36
C VAL A 502 -0.66 -4.59 -21.78
N ASN A 503 -0.36 -4.82 -23.05
CA ASN A 503 -0.16 -6.16 -23.59
C ASN A 503 1.08 -6.81 -22.93
N PRO A 504 1.00 -8.05 -22.43
CA PRO A 504 2.11 -8.79 -21.84
C PRO A 504 3.36 -8.88 -22.74
N GLN A 505 3.17 -9.01 -24.05
CA GLN A 505 4.29 -9.02 -25.00
C GLN A 505 5.05 -7.69 -25.00
N ALA A 506 4.32 -6.57 -24.99
CA ALA A 506 4.93 -5.24 -24.92
C ALA A 506 5.68 -5.01 -23.59
N ILE A 507 5.23 -5.63 -22.49
CA ILE A 507 5.96 -5.61 -21.21
C ILE A 507 7.28 -6.36 -21.35
N ALA A 508 7.27 -7.57 -21.91
CA ALA A 508 8.46 -8.39 -22.09
C ALA A 508 9.49 -7.71 -23.03
N GLU A 509 9.02 -7.06 -24.08
CA GLU A 509 9.85 -6.27 -24.99
C GLU A 509 10.47 -5.06 -24.27
N SER A 510 9.67 -4.33 -23.49
CA SER A 510 10.15 -3.20 -22.69
C SER A 510 11.19 -3.64 -21.65
N GLU A 511 10.96 -4.74 -20.95
CA GLU A 511 11.94 -5.30 -19.99
C GLU A 511 13.27 -5.64 -20.66
N LYS A 512 13.21 -6.30 -21.81
CA LYS A 512 14.40 -6.64 -22.59
C LYS A 512 15.14 -5.40 -23.09
N THR A 513 14.41 -4.40 -23.57
CA THR A 513 14.98 -3.14 -24.06
C THR A 513 15.62 -2.32 -22.95
N LEU A 514 14.96 -2.24 -21.80
CA LEU A 514 15.40 -1.44 -20.65
C LEU A 514 16.47 -2.14 -19.80
N GLU A 515 16.60 -3.45 -19.93
CA GLU A 515 17.36 -4.31 -18.98
C GLU A 515 16.91 -4.08 -17.53
N LEU A 516 15.59 -3.90 -17.35
CA LEU A 516 14.97 -3.55 -16.07
C LEU A 516 13.69 -4.37 -15.86
N PRO A 517 13.52 -5.06 -14.71
CA PRO A 517 12.27 -5.74 -14.42
C PRO A 517 11.13 -4.74 -14.23
N LEU A 518 9.97 -5.02 -14.86
CA LEU A 518 8.77 -4.22 -14.74
C LEU A 518 7.74 -4.92 -13.87
N ALA A 519 7.39 -4.30 -12.77
CA ALA A 519 6.24 -4.67 -11.94
C ALA A 519 4.97 -4.01 -12.49
N ARG A 520 3.81 -4.55 -12.13
CA ARG A 520 2.51 -3.97 -12.50
C ARG A 520 1.77 -3.48 -11.27
N ALA A 521 1.00 -2.43 -11.43
CA ALA A 521 -0.01 -1.99 -10.48
C ALA A 521 -1.36 -1.90 -11.19
N TRP A 522 -2.43 -2.18 -10.45
CA TRP A 522 -3.80 -2.07 -10.92
C TRP A 522 -4.61 -1.23 -9.96
N SER A 523 -5.31 -0.26 -10.51
CA SER A 523 -6.25 0.60 -9.79
C SER A 523 -7.69 0.29 -10.19
N HIS A 524 -8.60 0.49 -9.23
CA HIS A 524 -10.04 0.38 -9.42
C HIS A 524 -10.76 1.35 -8.47
N GLY A 525 -11.70 2.15 -9.01
CA GLY A 525 -12.41 3.17 -8.23
C GLY A 525 -11.47 4.20 -7.60
N GLY A 526 -10.50 4.70 -8.36
CA GLY A 526 -9.51 5.68 -7.91
C GLY A 526 -8.49 5.17 -6.89
N ARG A 527 -8.41 3.84 -6.65
CA ARG A 527 -7.56 3.21 -5.61
C ARG A 527 -6.62 2.18 -6.21
N VAL A 528 -5.37 2.17 -5.80
CA VAL A 528 -4.42 1.10 -6.15
C VAL A 528 -4.76 -0.14 -5.33
N VAL A 529 -5.26 -1.17 -5.99
CA VAL A 529 -5.81 -2.40 -5.38
C VAL A 529 -4.76 -3.50 -5.31
N SER A 530 -3.98 -3.67 -6.38
CA SER A 530 -2.93 -4.69 -6.43
C SER A 530 -1.64 -4.16 -7.00
N MET A 531 -0.55 -4.81 -6.63
CA MET A 531 0.79 -4.55 -7.17
C MET A 531 1.59 -5.85 -7.27
N SER A 532 2.48 -5.93 -8.26
CA SER A 532 3.49 -6.98 -8.34
C SER A 532 4.87 -6.47 -7.91
N ARG A 533 5.78 -7.40 -7.68
CA ARG A 533 7.18 -7.12 -7.33
C ARG A 533 8.09 -8.01 -8.16
N PRO A 534 9.35 -7.62 -8.39
CA PRO A 534 10.35 -8.53 -8.93
C PRO A 534 10.45 -9.81 -8.07
N ASP A 535 10.78 -10.92 -8.72
CA ASP A 535 11.00 -12.18 -8.03
C ASP A 535 12.16 -12.04 -7.02
N PRO A 536 12.09 -12.70 -5.86
CA PRO A 536 13.22 -12.74 -4.95
C PRO A 536 14.45 -13.39 -5.61
N GLU A 537 15.62 -12.80 -5.40
CA GLU A 537 16.89 -13.24 -6.02
C GLU A 537 17.24 -14.71 -5.73
N CYS A 538 16.74 -15.26 -4.64
CA CYS A 538 17.05 -16.66 -4.26
C CYS A 538 15.85 -17.37 -3.65
N PRO A 539 15.75 -18.70 -3.87
CA PRO A 539 14.72 -19.54 -3.24
C PRO A 539 14.91 -19.62 -1.72
N ASP A 540 13.87 -20.07 -1.02
CA ASP A 540 13.94 -20.30 0.42
C ASP A 540 15.01 -21.33 0.79
N ALA A 541 15.92 -20.97 1.69
CA ALA A 541 17.07 -21.82 2.06
C ALA A 541 16.64 -23.11 2.81
N ALA A 542 15.48 -23.11 3.46
CA ALA A 542 14.98 -24.26 4.22
C ALA A 542 14.13 -25.17 3.36
N THR A 543 13.23 -24.63 2.56
CA THR A 543 12.25 -25.37 1.75
C THR A 543 12.68 -25.52 0.30
N ARG A 544 13.63 -24.70 -0.16
CA ARG A 544 14.03 -24.53 -1.57
C ARG A 544 12.89 -24.10 -2.51
N LEU A 545 11.79 -23.61 -1.94
CA LEU A 545 10.67 -23.08 -2.71
C LEU A 545 11.05 -21.70 -3.26
N ALA A 546 10.89 -21.54 -4.57
CA ALA A 546 10.91 -20.23 -5.21
C ALA A 546 9.56 -19.55 -5.01
N GLN A 547 9.56 -18.25 -4.70
CA GLN A 547 8.33 -17.46 -4.63
C GLN A 547 8.29 -16.53 -5.83
N LYS A 548 7.19 -16.60 -6.58
CA LYS A 548 6.97 -15.74 -7.75
C LYS A 548 6.46 -14.39 -7.29
N GLY A 549 7.18 -13.32 -7.56
CA GLY A 549 6.81 -11.95 -7.20
C GLY A 549 5.90 -11.31 -8.23
N ARG A 550 6.09 -11.68 -9.51
CA ARG A 550 5.36 -11.13 -10.64
C ARG A 550 5.12 -12.19 -11.72
N ASP A 551 4.18 -11.87 -12.57
CA ASP A 551 3.93 -12.51 -13.86
C ASP A 551 3.60 -11.38 -14.84
N PRO A 552 4.15 -11.36 -16.06
CA PRO A 552 3.86 -10.30 -17.04
C PRO A 552 2.37 -10.18 -17.39
N GLU A 553 1.62 -11.28 -17.32
CA GLU A 553 0.18 -11.30 -17.58
C GLU A 553 -0.66 -10.87 -16.37
N SER A 554 -0.08 -10.88 -15.15
CA SER A 554 -0.76 -10.55 -13.92
C SER A 554 -0.62 -9.08 -13.56
N VAL A 555 -1.64 -8.54 -12.91
CA VAL A 555 -1.59 -7.21 -12.26
C VAL A 555 -1.08 -7.26 -10.82
N GLY A 556 -0.55 -8.39 -10.38
CA GLY A 556 0.03 -8.57 -9.07
C GLY A 556 -0.92 -9.17 -8.04
N ARG A 557 -0.57 -8.99 -6.75
CA ARG A 557 -1.35 -9.45 -5.60
C ARG A 557 -2.04 -8.29 -4.92
N LEU A 558 -3.14 -8.58 -4.24
CA LEU A 558 -3.86 -7.59 -3.43
C LEU A 558 -2.93 -6.95 -2.40
N LEU A 559 -3.09 -5.65 -2.24
CA LEU A 559 -2.51 -4.92 -1.11
C LEU A 559 -3.23 -5.29 0.19
N PRO A 560 -2.54 -5.26 1.34
CA PRO A 560 -3.14 -5.55 2.64
C PRO A 560 -4.38 -4.71 2.92
N GLY A 561 -5.43 -5.34 3.45
CA GLY A 561 -6.70 -4.66 3.76
C GLY A 561 -7.66 -4.53 2.58
N PHE A 562 -7.38 -5.23 1.47
CA PHE A 562 -8.35 -5.53 0.43
C PHE A 562 -8.67 -7.03 0.44
N ALA A 563 -9.89 -7.38 0.07
CA ALA A 563 -10.26 -8.75 -0.24
C ALA A 563 -10.81 -8.85 -1.66
N ALA A 564 -10.66 -10.02 -2.27
CA ALA A 564 -11.22 -10.31 -3.58
C ALA A 564 -11.78 -11.73 -3.64
N LYS A 565 -12.84 -11.90 -4.43
CA LYS A 565 -13.41 -13.20 -4.78
C LYS A 565 -13.82 -13.22 -6.25
N ILE A 566 -13.93 -14.40 -6.82
CA ILE A 566 -14.50 -14.59 -8.16
C ILE A 566 -15.91 -15.15 -7.97
N GLU A 567 -16.91 -14.46 -8.53
CA GLU A 567 -18.30 -14.90 -8.49
C GLU A 567 -19.00 -14.49 -9.81
N GLY A 568 -19.69 -15.42 -10.43
CA GLY A 568 -20.34 -15.18 -11.72
C GLY A 568 -19.39 -14.78 -12.86
N GLY A 569 -18.13 -15.29 -12.85
CA GLY A 569 -17.12 -14.94 -13.83
C GLY A 569 -16.59 -13.50 -13.76
N ARG A 570 -16.81 -12.84 -12.62
CA ARG A 570 -16.35 -11.47 -12.34
C ARG A 570 -15.55 -11.43 -11.05
N ILE A 571 -14.54 -10.56 -10.98
CA ILE A 571 -13.88 -10.26 -9.71
C ILE A 571 -14.74 -9.28 -8.91
N TRP A 572 -14.89 -9.57 -7.63
CA TRP A 572 -15.50 -8.68 -6.65
C TRP A 572 -14.43 -8.24 -5.67
N LEU A 573 -14.40 -6.95 -5.37
CA LEU A 573 -13.43 -6.32 -4.49
C LEU A 573 -14.13 -5.80 -3.24
N ASN A 574 -13.51 -5.97 -2.08
CA ASN A 574 -13.97 -5.39 -0.84
C ASN A 574 -12.90 -4.48 -0.24
N TYR A 575 -13.27 -3.23 0.04
CA TYR A 575 -12.39 -2.19 0.60
C TYR A 575 -12.57 -2.11 2.12
N LEU A 576 -12.17 -3.15 2.82
CA LEU A 576 -12.45 -3.46 4.23
C LEU A 576 -12.13 -2.38 5.27
N THR A 577 -11.38 -1.37 4.92
CA THR A 577 -10.91 -0.33 5.85
C THR A 577 -11.67 0.99 5.72
N LEU A 578 -12.75 1.02 4.94
CA LEU A 578 -13.60 2.21 4.80
C LEU A 578 -14.70 2.21 5.86
N PRO A 579 -15.15 3.39 6.33
CA PRO A 579 -16.40 3.51 7.08
C PRO A 579 -17.55 2.94 6.24
N GLY A 580 -18.29 1.97 6.78
CA GLY A 580 -19.25 1.19 6.00
C GLY A 580 -18.62 0.09 5.13
N GLY A 581 -17.31 -0.12 5.23
CA GLY A 581 -16.57 -1.16 4.52
C GLY A 581 -17.11 -2.55 4.82
N GLY A 582 -17.29 -3.33 3.77
CA GLY A 582 -17.96 -4.64 3.76
C GLY A 582 -18.80 -4.82 2.51
N GLU A 583 -19.04 -3.78 1.74
CA GLU A 583 -19.68 -3.90 0.43
C GLU A 583 -18.70 -4.40 -0.63
N TRP A 584 -19.19 -5.38 -1.38
CA TRP A 584 -18.46 -5.94 -2.50
C TRP A 584 -18.70 -5.10 -3.76
N VAL A 585 -17.65 -4.49 -4.29
CA VAL A 585 -17.71 -3.68 -5.51
C VAL A 585 -17.35 -4.55 -6.70
N ALA A 586 -18.14 -4.43 -7.77
CA ALA A 586 -17.96 -5.20 -8.98
C ALA A 586 -16.72 -4.69 -9.77
N GLY A 587 -15.77 -5.56 -10.00
CA GLY A 587 -14.63 -5.33 -10.89
C GLY A 587 -14.83 -5.93 -12.29
N PRO A 588 -13.78 -6.08 -13.09
CA PRO A 588 -13.85 -6.61 -14.45
C PRO A 588 -14.43 -8.02 -14.55
N LYS A 589 -15.22 -8.28 -15.59
CA LYS A 589 -15.62 -9.63 -16.01
C LYS A 589 -14.41 -10.36 -16.62
N GLY A 590 -14.34 -11.69 -16.44
CA GLY A 590 -13.26 -12.51 -17.00
C GLY A 590 -11.95 -12.44 -16.22
N ALA A 591 -11.89 -11.67 -15.13
CA ALA A 591 -10.74 -11.67 -14.23
C ALA A 591 -10.65 -13.01 -13.48
N THR A 592 -9.42 -13.45 -13.17
CA THR A 592 -9.14 -14.68 -12.42
C THR A 592 -8.13 -14.42 -11.31
N ILE A 593 -8.18 -15.28 -10.29
CA ILE A 593 -7.22 -15.28 -9.18
C ILE A 593 -6.54 -16.64 -9.15
N ALA A 594 -5.23 -16.67 -9.38
CA ALA A 594 -4.48 -17.91 -9.36
C ALA A 594 -4.25 -18.46 -7.94
N LEU A 595 -3.79 -19.70 -7.83
CA LEU A 595 -3.51 -20.35 -6.53
C LEU A 595 -2.44 -19.62 -5.72
N ASP A 596 -1.54 -18.92 -6.37
CA ASP A 596 -0.51 -18.08 -5.73
C ASP A 596 -0.98 -16.68 -5.36
N GLY A 597 -2.26 -16.36 -5.60
CA GLY A 597 -2.88 -15.07 -5.30
C GLY A 597 -2.62 -13.96 -6.34
N LEU A 598 -1.96 -14.28 -7.45
CA LEU A 598 -1.83 -13.34 -8.57
C LEU A 598 -3.18 -13.14 -9.26
N ILE A 599 -3.47 -11.89 -9.61
CA ILE A 599 -4.71 -11.48 -10.29
C ILE A 599 -4.42 -11.29 -11.76
N TYR A 600 -5.27 -11.88 -12.61
CA TYR A 600 -5.23 -11.74 -14.05
C TYR A 600 -6.50 -11.06 -14.51
N LEU A 601 -6.35 -9.98 -15.24
CA LEU A 601 -7.46 -9.27 -15.87
C LEU A 601 -7.66 -9.75 -17.31
N PRO A 602 -8.88 -9.68 -17.84
CA PRO A 602 -9.10 -9.97 -19.26
C PRO A 602 -8.24 -9.01 -20.10
N GLN A 603 -7.68 -9.52 -21.17
CA GLN A 603 -7.06 -8.67 -22.17
C GLN A 603 -8.19 -7.83 -22.79
N THR A 604 -8.18 -6.54 -22.54
CA THR A 604 -9.03 -5.62 -23.32
C THR A 604 -8.44 -5.62 -24.73
N ASP A 605 -9.23 -6.03 -25.72
CA ASP A 605 -8.87 -5.75 -27.10
C ASP A 605 -8.51 -4.26 -27.20
N PRO A 606 -7.37 -3.91 -27.79
CA PRO A 606 -7.07 -2.52 -28.05
C PRO A 606 -8.13 -2.02 -29.05
N ALA A 607 -9.12 -1.26 -28.53
CA ALA A 607 -10.08 -0.56 -29.35
C ALA A 607 -9.44 0.67 -29.99
#